data_e1375f64667a676e4638a1454cec7a5c
#
_entry.id   e1375f64667a676e4638a1454cec7a5c
#
_cell.length_a   1.000
_cell.length_b   1.000
_cell.length_c   1.000
_cell.angle_alpha   90.00
_cell.angle_beta   90.00
_cell.angle_gamma   90.00
#
_symmetry.space_group_name_H-M   'P 1'
#
loop_
_entity.id
_entity.type
_entity.pdbx_description
1 polymer ?
#
loop_
_entity_poly.entity_id
_entity_poly.type
_entity_poly.pdbx_seq_one_letter_code
_entity_poly.pdbx_strand_id
1 'polypeptide(L)'
;TQMCLHILRYFKGRKIIMQYQSTRNKTVFVSAAEAIKQGLSPEGGLFVPERIPMLIKDEIMALADKTYRERAFFILSKYLTDFTEEELKNCVDKAYTKEKFGTDTIAPIYKLNSGTYFLELWHGPTCAFKDMALQILPHLLTTSMKKTNETDEVVILVATSGDTGQAALEGFRDVDGTRIMVFFPNNGVSEIQKLQMITQEGNNVGVVAVKGNFD
;
A
#
# COMPACT_ATOMS: atom_id res chain seq x y z
N THR A 1 43.68 -16.48 -0.83
CA THR A 1 43.41 -15.02 -0.64
C THR A 1 42.94 -14.37 -1.94
N GLN A 2 43.41 -14.79 -3.11
CA GLN A 2 42.97 -14.24 -4.40
C GLN A 2 41.58 -14.74 -4.83
N MET A 3 41.20 -15.95 -4.42
CA MET A 3 39.87 -16.53 -4.69
C MET A 3 38.75 -15.84 -3.90
N CYS A 4 39.00 -15.40 -2.66
CA CYS A 4 38.05 -14.60 -1.87
C CYS A 4 37.79 -13.20 -2.48
N LEU A 5 38.82 -12.58 -3.05
CA LEU A 5 38.69 -11.27 -3.71
C LEU A 5 37.91 -11.37 -5.04
N HIS A 6 37.98 -12.51 -5.74
CA HIS A 6 37.19 -12.75 -6.96
C HIS A 6 35.72 -13.00 -6.64
N ILE A 7 35.40 -13.72 -5.57
CA ILE A 7 34.04 -13.95 -5.08
C ILE A 7 33.42 -12.63 -4.62
N LEU A 8 34.16 -11.81 -3.89
CA LEU A 8 33.67 -10.47 -3.45
C LEU A 8 33.49 -9.48 -4.63
N ARG A 9 34.25 -9.60 -5.71
CA ARG A 9 34.02 -8.81 -6.94
C ARG A 9 32.83 -9.29 -7.75
N TYR A 10 32.49 -10.56 -7.73
CA TYR A 10 31.34 -11.13 -8.45
C TYR A 10 30.01 -10.71 -7.79
N PHE A 11 30.02 -10.45 -6.48
CA PHE A 11 28.84 -9.95 -5.74
C PHE A 11 28.75 -8.42 -5.67
N LYS A 12 29.77 -7.67 -6.11
CA LYS A 12 29.75 -6.21 -6.20
C LYS A 12 28.93 -5.76 -7.41
N GLY A 13 27.59 -5.76 -7.27
CA GLY A 13 26.68 -5.23 -8.29
C GLY A 13 25.33 -5.95 -8.43
N ARG A 14 25.14 -7.11 -7.84
CA ARG A 14 23.78 -7.69 -7.79
C ARG A 14 23.03 -7.07 -6.62
N LYS A 15 22.07 -6.18 -6.93
CA LYS A 15 21.07 -5.71 -5.98
C LYS A 15 20.38 -6.96 -5.42
N ILE A 16 20.53 -7.23 -4.12
CA ILE A 16 19.82 -8.35 -3.48
C ILE A 16 18.34 -7.96 -3.48
N ILE A 17 17.56 -8.64 -4.30
CA ILE A 17 16.11 -8.42 -4.39
C ILE A 17 15.47 -9.10 -3.19
N MET A 18 14.65 -8.35 -2.44
CA MET A 18 13.80 -8.86 -1.38
C MET A 18 12.82 -9.87 -1.97
N GLN A 19 12.76 -11.07 -1.39
CA GLN A 19 11.79 -12.07 -1.75
C GLN A 19 10.62 -12.05 -0.76
N TYR A 20 9.45 -12.38 -1.25
CA TYR A 20 8.23 -12.51 -0.45
C TYR A 20 7.79 -13.95 -0.40
N GLN A 21 7.62 -14.46 0.80
CA GLN A 21 7.30 -15.86 1.07
C GLN A 21 5.84 -16.01 1.47
N SER A 22 5.17 -17.07 1.01
CA SER A 22 3.82 -17.39 1.49
C SER A 22 3.85 -17.85 2.95
N THR A 23 2.87 -17.37 3.74
CA THR A 23 2.69 -17.78 5.13
C THR A 23 2.23 -19.23 5.28
N ARG A 24 1.67 -19.84 4.23
CA ARG A 24 1.19 -21.23 4.22
C ARG A 24 2.13 -22.20 3.51
N ASN A 25 2.98 -21.69 2.61
CA ASN A 25 3.93 -22.53 1.88
C ASN A 25 5.31 -21.88 1.83
N LYS A 26 6.22 -22.37 2.65
CA LYS A 26 7.58 -21.83 2.77
C LYS A 26 8.47 -22.05 1.54
N THR A 27 8.00 -22.77 0.54
CA THR A 27 8.73 -22.98 -0.73
C THR A 27 8.31 -22.01 -1.83
N VAL A 28 7.23 -21.24 -1.62
CA VAL A 28 6.74 -20.24 -2.58
C VAL A 28 7.39 -18.90 -2.26
N PHE A 29 8.19 -18.40 -3.21
CA PHE A 29 8.84 -17.10 -3.15
C PHE A 29 8.54 -16.32 -4.43
N VAL A 30 8.21 -15.06 -4.27
CA VAL A 30 7.92 -14.15 -5.38
C VAL A 30 8.59 -12.79 -5.15
N SER A 31 8.69 -11.96 -6.19
CA SER A 31 9.13 -10.57 -6.07
C SER A 31 8.06 -9.72 -5.36
N ALA A 32 8.39 -8.50 -4.94
CA ALA A 32 7.41 -7.58 -4.38
C ALA A 32 6.30 -7.25 -5.39
N ALA A 33 6.65 -6.98 -6.65
CA ALA A 33 5.68 -6.69 -7.70
C ALA A 33 4.72 -7.87 -7.92
N GLU A 34 5.23 -9.11 -7.93
CA GLU A 34 4.38 -10.28 -8.08
C GLU A 34 3.48 -10.50 -6.86
N ALA A 35 4.00 -10.29 -5.64
CA ALA A 35 3.22 -10.40 -4.41
C ALA A 35 2.07 -9.38 -4.37
N ILE A 36 2.33 -8.13 -4.78
CA ILE A 36 1.31 -7.08 -4.85
C ILE A 36 0.25 -7.41 -5.90
N LYS A 37 0.65 -7.88 -7.08
CA LYS A 37 -0.27 -8.25 -8.16
C LYS A 37 -1.18 -9.42 -7.77
N GLN A 38 -0.62 -10.46 -7.17
CA GLN A 38 -1.39 -11.65 -6.77
C GLN A 38 -2.29 -11.40 -5.56
N GLY A 39 -1.86 -10.54 -4.62
CA GLY A 39 -2.55 -10.32 -3.34
C GLY A 39 -2.43 -11.53 -2.40
N LEU A 40 -2.99 -12.67 -2.77
CA LEU A 40 -2.89 -13.93 -2.04
C LEU A 40 -2.08 -14.96 -2.83
N SER A 41 -1.35 -15.79 -2.11
CA SER A 41 -0.73 -16.98 -2.69
C SER A 41 -1.79 -18.00 -3.14
N PRO A 42 -1.54 -18.83 -4.18
CA PRO A 42 -2.52 -19.79 -4.70
C PRO A 42 -3.14 -20.73 -3.66
N GLU A 43 -2.40 -21.04 -2.60
CA GLU A 43 -2.89 -21.86 -1.48
C GLU A 43 -3.57 -21.02 -0.37
N GLY A 44 -3.83 -19.73 -0.61
CA GLY A 44 -4.52 -18.81 0.31
C GLY A 44 -3.64 -18.24 1.42
N GLY A 45 -2.31 -18.36 1.31
CA GLY A 45 -1.36 -17.70 2.22
C GLY A 45 -1.19 -16.21 1.89
N LEU A 46 -0.78 -15.43 2.88
CA LEU A 46 -0.33 -14.05 2.68
C LEU A 46 1.14 -14.04 2.27
N PHE A 47 1.53 -13.08 1.45
CA PHE A 47 2.94 -12.85 1.17
C PHE A 47 3.56 -11.93 2.23
N VAL A 48 4.65 -12.38 2.83
CA VAL A 48 5.44 -11.61 3.80
C VAL A 48 6.89 -11.52 3.32
N PRO A 49 7.62 -10.44 3.62
CA PRO A 49 9.03 -10.35 3.24
C PRO A 49 9.84 -11.43 3.94
N GLU A 50 10.81 -12.03 3.24
CA GLU A 50 11.70 -13.07 3.78
C GLU A 50 12.48 -12.62 5.02
N ARG A 51 12.69 -11.31 5.13
CA ARG A 51 13.33 -10.64 6.27
C ARG A 51 12.78 -9.25 6.48
N ILE A 52 12.76 -8.79 7.72
CA ILE A 52 12.47 -7.41 8.07
C ILE A 52 13.77 -6.61 7.99
N PRO A 53 13.89 -5.59 7.13
CA PRO A 53 15.08 -4.75 7.05
C PRO A 53 15.35 -4.04 8.37
N MET A 54 16.57 -4.19 8.89
CA MET A 54 17.00 -3.43 10.06
C MET A 54 17.34 -2.00 9.68
N LEU A 55 16.91 -1.06 10.52
CA LEU A 55 17.31 0.33 10.45
C LEU A 55 18.32 0.60 11.57
N ILE A 56 19.45 1.17 11.23
CA ILE A 56 20.42 1.64 12.21
C ILE A 56 20.02 3.02 12.73
N LYS A 57 20.53 3.37 13.93
CA LYS A 57 20.18 4.64 14.58
C LYS A 57 20.40 5.86 13.69
N ASP A 58 21.49 5.90 12.96
CA ASP A 58 21.85 7.03 12.08
C ASP A 58 20.85 7.19 10.92
N GLU A 59 20.35 6.08 10.35
CA GLU A 59 19.29 6.11 9.34
C GLU A 59 17.99 6.70 9.93
N ILE A 60 17.62 6.28 11.14
CA ILE A 60 16.42 6.80 11.83
C ILE A 60 16.58 8.31 12.12
N MET A 61 17.74 8.72 12.61
CA MET A 61 18.04 10.14 12.89
C MET A 61 18.00 10.98 11.61
N ALA A 62 18.51 10.46 10.49
CA ALA A 62 18.46 11.14 9.20
C ALA A 62 17.04 11.37 8.65
N LEU A 63 16.05 10.64 9.17
CA LEU A 63 14.65 10.83 8.80
C LEU A 63 13.93 11.92 9.61
N ALA A 64 14.54 12.44 10.67
CA ALA A 64 13.88 13.38 11.59
C ALA A 64 13.36 14.64 10.87
N ASP A 65 14.18 15.21 9.98
CA ASP A 65 13.85 16.44 9.24
C ASP A 65 13.25 16.17 7.84
N LYS A 66 12.94 14.92 7.53
CA LYS A 66 12.37 14.53 6.25
C LYS A 66 10.87 14.71 6.21
N THR A 67 10.36 15.02 5.01
CA THR A 67 8.92 15.05 4.74
C THR A 67 8.31 13.66 4.88
N TYR A 68 6.99 13.56 5.00
CA TYR A 68 6.30 12.27 5.01
C TYR A 68 6.63 11.44 3.76
N ARG A 69 6.63 12.05 2.56
CA ARG A 69 6.95 11.37 1.30
C ARG A 69 8.37 10.82 1.28
N GLU A 70 9.35 11.57 1.74
CA GLU A 70 10.74 11.10 1.82
C GLU A 70 10.88 9.93 2.80
N ARG A 71 10.19 9.97 3.94
CA ARG A 71 10.15 8.86 4.90
C ARG A 71 9.47 7.63 4.30
N ALA A 72 8.33 7.80 3.65
CA ALA A 72 7.60 6.72 2.98
C ALA A 72 8.47 6.08 1.88
N PHE A 73 9.08 6.88 1.01
CA PHE A 73 10.01 6.41 0.00
C PHE A 73 11.18 5.61 0.60
N PHE A 74 11.83 6.16 1.64
CA PHE A 74 12.94 5.49 2.30
C PHE A 74 12.55 4.12 2.86
N ILE A 75 11.43 4.04 3.57
CA ILE A 75 10.96 2.78 4.15
C ILE A 75 10.56 1.79 3.04
N LEU A 76 9.74 2.22 2.09
CA LEU A 76 9.26 1.36 1.00
C LEU A 76 10.41 0.86 0.13
N SER A 77 11.46 1.64 -0.11
CA SER A 77 12.64 1.22 -0.87
C SER A 77 13.41 0.05 -0.25
N LYS A 78 13.29 -0.15 1.07
CA LYS A 78 13.87 -1.30 1.79
C LYS A 78 13.10 -2.61 1.55
N TYR A 79 11.82 -2.51 1.23
CA TYR A 79 10.93 -3.65 1.00
C TYR A 79 10.71 -3.89 -0.49
N LEU A 80 10.39 -2.88 -1.27
CA LEU A 80 10.06 -2.98 -2.69
C LEU A 80 11.32 -2.85 -3.56
N THR A 81 12.28 -3.74 -3.32
CA THR A 81 13.63 -3.64 -3.89
C THR A 81 13.71 -3.96 -5.38
N ASP A 82 12.69 -4.53 -5.96
CA ASP A 82 12.50 -4.76 -7.40
C ASP A 82 11.89 -3.54 -8.13
N PHE A 83 11.36 -2.55 -7.40
CA PHE A 83 10.97 -1.27 -7.97
C PHE A 83 12.20 -0.39 -8.22
N THR A 84 12.14 0.41 -9.27
CA THR A 84 13.13 1.48 -9.49
C THR A 84 12.85 2.65 -8.55
N GLU A 85 13.84 3.49 -8.34
CA GLU A 85 13.69 4.70 -7.53
C GLU A 85 12.61 5.63 -8.10
N GLU A 86 12.56 5.77 -9.43
CA GLU A 86 11.57 6.60 -10.13
C GLU A 86 10.15 6.05 -9.98
N GLU A 87 9.95 4.74 -10.17
CA GLU A 87 8.67 4.08 -9.98
C GLU A 87 8.14 4.30 -8.56
N LEU A 88 8.98 4.09 -7.57
CA LEU A 88 8.59 4.21 -6.17
C LEU A 88 8.30 5.65 -5.76
N LYS A 89 9.13 6.61 -6.20
CA LYS A 89 8.87 8.04 -5.99
C LYS A 89 7.54 8.46 -6.62
N ASN A 90 7.28 8.04 -7.85
CA ASN A 90 6.01 8.34 -8.52
C ASN A 90 4.80 7.78 -7.75
N CYS A 91 4.89 6.55 -7.20
CA CYS A 91 3.83 5.99 -6.37
C CYS A 91 3.59 6.82 -5.09
N VAL A 92 4.65 7.18 -4.39
CA VAL A 92 4.59 7.97 -3.16
C VAL A 92 4.06 9.38 -3.41
N ASP A 93 4.53 10.05 -4.47
CA ASP A 93 4.16 11.43 -4.81
C ASP A 93 2.69 11.54 -5.24
N LYS A 94 2.15 10.52 -5.91
CA LYS A 94 0.72 10.46 -6.27
C LYS A 94 -0.19 10.11 -5.10
N ALA A 95 0.32 9.32 -4.15
CA ALA A 95 -0.46 8.88 -3.00
C ALA A 95 -0.61 9.95 -1.93
N TYR A 96 0.49 10.59 -1.56
CA TYR A 96 0.56 11.44 -0.36
C TYR A 96 0.71 12.91 -0.75
N THR A 97 -0.41 13.53 -1.09
CA THR A 97 -0.46 14.95 -1.48
C THR A 97 -1.24 15.78 -0.48
N LYS A 98 -0.94 17.07 -0.43
CA LYS A 98 -1.67 18.04 0.37
C LYS A 98 -3.14 18.11 -0.01
N GLU A 99 -3.45 17.98 -1.29
CA GLU A 99 -4.82 18.03 -1.81
C GLU A 99 -5.67 16.88 -1.26
N LYS A 100 -5.07 15.68 -1.14
CA LYS A 100 -5.75 14.50 -0.60
C LYS A 100 -5.85 14.52 0.93
N PHE A 101 -4.81 14.99 1.61
CA PHE A 101 -4.72 14.90 3.07
C PHE A 101 -4.98 16.22 3.78
N GLY A 102 -5.24 17.31 3.07
CA GLY A 102 -5.49 18.62 3.67
C GLY A 102 -4.30 19.25 4.40
N THR A 103 -3.19 18.55 4.50
CA THR A 103 -1.98 18.98 5.20
C THR A 103 -0.71 18.46 4.53
N ASP A 104 0.36 19.24 4.57
CA ASP A 104 1.68 18.83 4.04
C ASP A 104 2.35 17.73 4.89
N THR A 105 1.95 17.60 6.15
CA THR A 105 2.50 16.60 7.08
C THR A 105 1.87 15.23 6.91
N ILE A 106 0.77 15.11 6.15
CA ILE A 106 0.01 13.87 5.86
C ILE A 106 -0.53 13.19 7.12
N ALA A 107 0.33 12.84 8.06
CA ALA A 107 0.00 12.24 9.36
C ALA A 107 0.68 13.05 10.48
N PRO A 108 0.07 14.17 10.91
CA PRO A 108 0.61 15.02 11.95
C PRO A 108 0.66 14.29 13.30
N ILE A 109 1.58 14.73 14.16
CA ILE A 109 1.65 14.29 15.54
C ILE A 109 1.26 15.45 16.44
N TYR A 110 0.17 15.28 17.20
CA TYR A 110 -0.26 16.22 18.22
C TYR A 110 0.29 15.81 19.58
N LYS A 111 0.99 16.74 20.23
CA LYS A 111 1.51 16.52 21.59
C LYS A 111 0.50 17.03 22.62
N LEU A 112 -0.08 16.13 23.39
CA LEU A 112 -1.04 16.50 24.45
C LEU A 112 -0.33 17.04 25.69
N ASN A 113 0.74 16.33 26.13
CA ASN A 113 1.54 16.70 27.30
C ASN A 113 2.97 16.13 27.18
N SER A 114 3.78 16.18 28.25
CA SER A 114 5.18 15.78 28.22
C SER A 114 5.45 14.32 27.83
N GLY A 115 4.46 13.43 27.94
CA GLY A 115 4.63 12.00 27.68
C GLY A 115 3.60 11.40 26.72
N THR A 116 2.60 12.20 26.26
CA THR A 116 1.49 11.68 25.45
C THR A 116 1.44 12.38 24.10
N TYR A 117 1.37 11.56 23.07
CA TYR A 117 1.29 12.03 21.67
C TYR A 117 0.16 11.30 20.96
N PHE A 118 -0.51 12.00 20.05
CA PHE A 118 -1.51 11.44 19.13
C PHE A 118 -0.96 11.49 17.71
N LEU A 119 -0.91 10.35 17.03
CA LEU A 119 -0.68 10.28 15.61
C LEU A 119 -2.03 10.39 14.91
N GLU A 120 -2.23 11.47 14.19
CA GLU A 120 -3.51 11.78 13.54
C GLU A 120 -3.58 11.11 12.17
N LEU A 121 -4.45 10.11 12.00
CA LEU A 121 -4.58 9.33 10.77
C LEU A 121 -5.89 9.59 10.01
N TRP A 122 -6.64 10.63 10.39
CA TRP A 122 -7.95 10.98 9.81
C TRP A 122 -7.91 12.11 8.78
N HIS A 123 -6.74 12.56 8.38
CA HIS A 123 -6.58 13.67 7.42
C HIS A 123 -6.78 13.25 5.96
N GLY A 124 -6.86 11.96 5.68
CA GLY A 124 -7.08 11.43 4.34
C GLY A 124 -8.48 11.70 3.79
N PRO A 125 -8.71 11.44 2.51
CA PRO A 125 -9.94 11.82 1.81
C PRO A 125 -11.22 11.19 2.36
N THR A 126 -11.12 10.05 3.04
CA THR A 126 -12.30 9.38 3.66
C THR A 126 -12.33 9.51 5.18
N CYS A 127 -11.39 10.26 5.76
CA CYS A 127 -11.23 10.44 7.20
C CYS A 127 -10.98 9.14 7.98
N ALA A 128 -10.59 8.07 7.29
CA ALA A 128 -10.26 6.77 7.88
C ALA A 128 -8.73 6.53 7.82
N PHE A 129 -8.17 5.89 8.86
CA PHE A 129 -6.75 5.53 8.87
C PHE A 129 -6.34 4.65 7.68
N LYS A 130 -7.29 3.96 7.06
CA LYS A 130 -7.09 3.13 5.88
C LYS A 130 -6.65 3.91 4.65
N ASP A 131 -6.90 5.21 4.59
CA ASP A 131 -6.39 6.08 3.54
C ASP A 131 -4.87 6.03 3.44
N MET A 132 -4.18 5.85 4.57
CA MET A 132 -2.72 5.73 4.59
C MET A 132 -2.19 4.62 3.69
N ALA A 133 -2.91 3.51 3.59
CA ALA A 133 -2.54 2.37 2.73
C ALA A 133 -3.27 2.42 1.38
N LEU A 134 -4.55 2.75 1.36
CA LEU A 134 -5.37 2.64 0.15
C LEU A 134 -5.15 3.78 -0.85
N GLN A 135 -4.51 4.88 -0.46
CA GLN A 135 -4.08 5.91 -1.40
C GLN A 135 -2.82 5.51 -2.18
N ILE A 136 -1.95 4.65 -1.65
CA ILE A 136 -0.74 4.20 -2.36
C ILE A 136 -0.94 2.87 -3.09
N LEU A 137 -1.81 1.99 -2.59
CA LEU A 137 -2.00 0.65 -3.15
C LEU A 137 -2.31 0.63 -4.65
N PRO A 138 -3.19 1.48 -5.21
CA PRO A 138 -3.47 1.50 -6.64
C PRO A 138 -2.24 1.79 -7.50
N HIS A 139 -1.37 2.69 -7.04
CA HIS A 139 -0.14 3.07 -7.74
C HIS A 139 0.90 1.96 -7.69
N LEU A 140 1.03 1.27 -6.55
CA LEU A 140 1.88 0.10 -6.43
C LEU A 140 1.36 -1.06 -7.30
N LEU A 141 0.04 -1.30 -7.32
CA LEU A 141 -0.58 -2.35 -8.11
C LEU A 141 -0.38 -2.12 -9.62
N THR A 142 -0.71 -0.93 -10.11
CA THR A 142 -0.56 -0.63 -11.55
C THR A 142 0.90 -0.62 -12.00
N THR A 143 1.83 -0.22 -11.13
CA THR A 143 3.26 -0.35 -11.38
C THR A 143 3.68 -1.82 -11.41
N SER A 144 3.18 -2.64 -10.49
CA SER A 144 3.44 -4.09 -10.43
C SER A 144 2.94 -4.82 -11.68
N MET A 145 1.74 -4.48 -12.15
CA MET A 145 1.17 -5.02 -13.41
C MET A 145 2.12 -4.75 -14.58
N LYS A 146 2.58 -3.51 -14.75
CA LYS A 146 3.53 -3.14 -15.80
C LYS A 146 4.84 -3.92 -15.69
N LYS A 147 5.38 -4.09 -14.48
CA LYS A 147 6.62 -4.82 -14.21
C LYS A 147 6.52 -6.32 -14.50
N THR A 148 5.35 -6.88 -14.33
CA THR A 148 5.07 -8.31 -14.57
C THR A 148 4.48 -8.57 -15.95
N ASN A 149 4.44 -7.55 -16.84
CA ASN A 149 3.86 -7.59 -18.19
C ASN A 149 2.39 -8.04 -18.18
N GLU A 150 1.65 -7.69 -17.13
CA GLU A 150 0.22 -7.92 -17.05
C GLU A 150 -0.51 -6.85 -17.88
N THR A 151 -1.36 -7.28 -18.79
CA THR A 151 -2.12 -6.42 -19.71
C THR A 151 -3.60 -6.42 -19.44
N ASP A 152 -4.08 -7.36 -18.64
CA ASP A 152 -5.49 -7.49 -18.31
C ASP A 152 -5.94 -6.40 -17.32
N GLU A 153 -7.20 -5.99 -17.40
CA GLU A 153 -7.81 -5.09 -16.44
C GLU A 153 -8.01 -5.84 -15.10
N VAL A 154 -7.59 -5.24 -13.99
CA VAL A 154 -7.78 -5.82 -12.66
C VAL A 154 -9.10 -5.37 -12.07
N VAL A 155 -9.93 -6.32 -11.64
CA VAL A 155 -11.17 -6.06 -10.91
C VAL A 155 -10.93 -6.29 -9.41
N ILE A 156 -11.05 -5.21 -8.64
CA ILE A 156 -10.93 -5.24 -7.19
C ILE A 156 -12.32 -5.49 -6.58
N LEU A 157 -12.49 -6.62 -5.91
CA LEU A 157 -13.73 -6.96 -5.20
C LEU A 157 -13.52 -6.74 -3.70
N VAL A 158 -14.36 -5.93 -3.09
CA VAL A 158 -14.28 -5.59 -1.67
C VAL A 158 -15.60 -5.94 -0.99
N ALA A 159 -15.56 -6.81 0.00
CA ALA A 159 -16.65 -6.94 0.96
C ALA A 159 -16.30 -6.12 2.21
N THR A 160 -17.21 -5.29 2.67
CA THR A 160 -16.93 -4.36 3.77
C THR A 160 -18.12 -4.17 4.70
N SER A 161 -17.83 -3.96 5.97
CA SER A 161 -18.78 -3.50 6.98
C SER A 161 -18.58 -2.03 7.37
N GLY A 162 -17.76 -1.27 6.61
CA GLY A 162 -17.50 0.15 6.93
C GLY A 162 -16.32 0.77 6.16
N ASP A 163 -15.38 1.35 6.89
CA ASP A 163 -14.32 2.26 6.39
C ASP A 163 -13.45 1.71 5.26
N THR A 164 -13.25 0.40 5.18
CA THR A 164 -12.40 -0.19 4.14
C THR A 164 -12.97 0.01 2.74
N GLY A 165 -14.30 -0.14 2.59
CA GLY A 165 -14.96 -0.01 1.29
C GLY A 165 -14.84 1.40 0.73
N GLN A 166 -15.16 2.41 1.54
CA GLN A 166 -15.08 3.81 1.10
C GLN A 166 -13.64 4.24 0.79
N ALA A 167 -12.67 3.84 1.62
CA ALA A 167 -11.27 4.16 1.39
C ALA A 167 -10.71 3.47 0.13
N ALA A 168 -11.17 2.24 -0.16
CA ALA A 168 -10.81 1.54 -1.38
C ALA A 168 -11.45 2.19 -2.62
N LEU A 169 -12.74 2.54 -2.57
CA LEU A 169 -13.42 3.25 -3.66
C LEU A 169 -12.67 4.54 -4.01
N GLU A 170 -12.35 5.37 -3.02
CA GLU A 170 -11.64 6.62 -3.24
C GLU A 170 -10.21 6.40 -3.75
N GLY A 171 -9.51 5.40 -3.23
CA GLY A 171 -8.14 5.11 -3.66
C GLY A 171 -8.05 4.62 -5.10
N PHE A 172 -9.00 3.80 -5.55
CA PHE A 172 -9.03 3.24 -6.90
C PHE A 172 -9.85 4.06 -7.90
N ARG A 173 -10.50 5.14 -7.46
CA ARG A 173 -11.30 6.01 -8.33
C ARG A 173 -10.50 6.49 -9.52
N ASP A 174 -11.02 6.19 -10.73
CA ASP A 174 -10.46 6.61 -12.02
C ASP A 174 -8.97 6.21 -12.22
N VAL A 175 -8.52 5.13 -11.57
CA VAL A 175 -7.19 4.56 -11.81
C VAL A 175 -7.23 3.64 -13.03
N ASP A 176 -6.49 4.02 -14.07
CA ASP A 176 -6.41 3.28 -15.32
C ASP A 176 -6.01 1.82 -15.14
N GLY A 177 -6.66 0.92 -15.88
CA GLY A 177 -6.41 -0.53 -15.82
C GLY A 177 -7.02 -1.22 -14.60
N THR A 178 -7.86 -0.50 -13.83
CA THR A 178 -8.56 -1.08 -12.66
C THR A 178 -10.06 -0.80 -12.68
N ARG A 179 -10.82 -1.74 -12.12
CA ARG A 179 -12.23 -1.54 -11.71
C ARG A 179 -12.38 -1.94 -10.26
N ILE A 180 -13.26 -1.27 -9.56
CA ILE A 180 -13.57 -1.63 -8.17
C ILE A 180 -15.06 -1.81 -7.97
N MET A 181 -15.42 -2.91 -7.30
CA MET A 181 -16.78 -3.21 -6.87
C MET A 181 -16.79 -3.46 -5.37
N VAL A 182 -17.57 -2.67 -4.65
CA VAL A 182 -17.73 -2.79 -3.20
C VAL A 182 -19.09 -3.35 -2.86
N PHE A 183 -19.10 -4.39 -2.05
CA PHE A 183 -20.30 -5.02 -1.48
C PHE A 183 -20.39 -4.68 -0.01
N PHE A 184 -21.55 -4.22 0.45
CA PHE A 184 -21.78 -3.92 1.86
C PHE A 184 -23.16 -4.44 2.32
N PRO A 185 -23.31 -4.87 3.59
CA PRO A 185 -24.60 -5.31 4.12
C PRO A 185 -25.54 -4.09 4.27
N ASN A 186 -26.72 -4.18 3.67
CA ASN A 186 -27.69 -3.06 3.60
C ASN A 186 -28.02 -2.45 4.97
N ASN A 187 -28.01 -3.27 6.04
CA ASN A 187 -28.31 -2.87 7.41
C ASN A 187 -27.11 -3.03 8.36
N GLY A 188 -25.90 -3.17 7.84
CA GLY A 188 -24.71 -3.50 8.63
C GLY A 188 -23.64 -2.42 8.65
N VAL A 189 -23.91 -1.23 8.11
CA VAL A 189 -23.02 -0.08 8.08
C VAL A 189 -23.73 1.14 8.65
N SER A 190 -22.97 2.13 9.15
CA SER A 190 -23.55 3.40 9.59
C SER A 190 -24.11 4.19 8.40
N GLU A 191 -25.06 5.08 8.68
CA GLU A 191 -25.67 5.96 7.64
C GLU A 191 -24.59 6.75 6.90
N ILE A 192 -23.61 7.31 7.61
CA ILE A 192 -22.50 8.10 7.04
C ILE A 192 -21.64 7.21 6.12
N GLN A 193 -21.24 6.02 6.57
CA GLN A 193 -20.45 5.10 5.76
C GLN A 193 -21.19 4.66 4.50
N LYS A 194 -22.51 4.40 4.63
CA LYS A 194 -23.35 4.09 3.49
C LYS A 194 -23.38 5.23 2.48
N LEU A 195 -23.62 6.46 2.96
CA LEU A 195 -23.64 7.64 2.10
C LEU A 195 -22.30 7.86 1.40
N GLN A 196 -21.19 7.74 2.10
CA GLN A 196 -19.85 7.86 1.51
C GLN A 196 -19.61 6.85 0.38
N MET A 197 -20.11 5.61 0.50
CA MET A 197 -19.96 4.60 -0.56
C MET A 197 -20.90 4.86 -1.75
N ILE A 198 -22.19 5.10 -1.50
CA ILE A 198 -23.19 5.20 -2.59
C ILE A 198 -23.12 6.53 -3.37
N THR A 199 -22.48 7.55 -2.79
CA THR A 199 -22.25 8.84 -3.46
C THR A 199 -20.87 8.93 -4.12
N GLN A 200 -20.06 7.87 -4.05
CA GLN A 200 -18.74 7.86 -4.67
C GLN A 200 -18.89 7.96 -6.19
N GLU A 201 -18.33 9.01 -6.75
CA GLU A 201 -18.25 9.23 -8.20
C GLU A 201 -16.99 8.57 -8.77
N GLY A 202 -17.04 8.16 -10.04
CA GLY A 202 -15.92 7.57 -10.78
C GLY A 202 -16.40 6.68 -11.91
N ASN A 203 -15.62 6.58 -12.99
CA ASN A 203 -15.98 5.80 -14.17
C ASN A 203 -15.76 4.30 -14.00
N ASN A 204 -14.94 3.93 -13.03
CA ASN A 204 -14.51 2.56 -12.77
C ASN A 204 -14.97 2.01 -11.42
N VAL A 205 -15.87 2.70 -10.73
CA VAL A 205 -16.36 2.32 -9.40
C VAL A 205 -17.77 1.76 -9.44
N GLY A 206 -18.05 0.76 -8.62
CA GLY A 206 -19.37 0.21 -8.42
C GLY A 206 -19.65 -0.15 -6.97
N VAL A 207 -20.90 0.01 -6.54
CA VAL A 207 -21.28 -0.25 -5.15
C VAL A 207 -22.59 -1.03 -5.13
N VAL A 208 -22.62 -2.11 -4.35
CA VAL A 208 -23.79 -3.00 -4.25
C VAL A 208 -24.15 -3.25 -2.77
N ALA A 209 -25.37 -2.92 -2.40
CA ALA A 209 -25.93 -3.30 -1.12
C ALA A 209 -26.44 -4.75 -1.19
N VAL A 210 -26.03 -5.60 -0.28
CA VAL A 210 -26.45 -7.00 -0.21
C VAL A 210 -27.37 -7.26 1.00
N LYS A 211 -28.30 -8.18 0.85
CA LYS A 211 -29.10 -8.67 1.97
C LYS A 211 -28.34 -9.83 2.63
N GLY A 212 -27.76 -9.57 3.79
CA GLY A 212 -26.95 -10.53 4.54
C GLY A 212 -26.06 -9.81 5.56
N ASN A 213 -25.18 -10.55 6.19
CA ASN A 213 -24.12 -10.05 7.04
C ASN A 213 -22.79 -10.04 6.29
N PHE A 214 -21.71 -9.67 6.99
CA PHE A 214 -20.36 -9.64 6.43
C PHE A 214 -19.75 -11.05 6.27
N ASP A 215 -20.16 -11.99 7.12
CA ASP A 215 -19.70 -13.38 7.12
C ASP A 215 -20.53 -14.20 6.11
#